data_10c7360e0e35352daf039b8a7a87d18b
#
_entry.id   10c7360e0e35352daf039b8a7a87d18b
#
_cell.length_a   1.000
_cell.length_b   1.000
_cell.length_c   1.000
_cell.angle_alpha   90.00
_cell.angle_beta   90.00
_cell.angle_gamma   90.00
#
_symmetry.space_group_name_H-M   'P 1'
#
loop_
_entity.id
_entity.type
_entity.pdbx_description
1 polymer ?
#
loop_
_entity_poly.entity_id
_entity_poly.type
_entity_poly.pdbx_seq_one_letter_code
_entity_poly.pdbx_strand_id
1 'polypeptide(L)'
;DANVTAINALRSIEGEARQASASERRALLRYTGWGGIPASFNDEGRDPAWVERAGRLRQLLSADDHDSARASVNNSHYTDPIVIHWIWAALRRLGFQGGNILEPSAGVGHFLGCMPADIAQRSRVTAIELDRISGRILRSLYGACGVDVRIGGFEAATLAEGTYDLILSNVPFGRYGVMDNRNRPYSRASIHNWFVGRALDVLRPGGLVCFITSTYFLDESDAGMRAHVASEADL
;
A
#
# COMPACT_ATOMS: atom_id res chain seq x y z
N ASP A 1 -0.41 -0.50 21.16
CA ASP A 1 -1.80 -0.86 21.57
C ASP A 1 -2.79 -0.77 20.40
N ALA A 2 -2.74 0.27 19.54
CA ALA A 2 -3.71 0.43 18.43
C ALA A 2 -3.68 -0.75 17.44
N ASN A 3 -2.48 -1.22 17.04
CA ASN A 3 -2.33 -2.36 16.14
C ASN A 3 -2.92 -3.66 16.73
N VAL A 4 -2.68 -3.92 18.02
CA VAL A 4 -3.25 -5.10 18.71
C VAL A 4 -4.77 -5.02 18.76
N THR A 5 -5.32 -3.84 19.05
CA THR A 5 -6.77 -3.61 19.04
C THR A 5 -7.37 -3.86 17.64
N ALA A 6 -6.72 -3.37 16.59
CA ALA A 6 -7.16 -3.60 15.20
C ALA A 6 -7.11 -5.09 14.83
N ILE A 7 -6.04 -5.80 15.20
CA ILE A 7 -5.89 -7.24 14.93
C ILE A 7 -6.97 -8.06 15.64
N ASN A 8 -7.27 -7.72 16.91
CA ASN A 8 -8.33 -8.41 17.64
C ASN A 8 -9.71 -8.17 17.01
N ALA A 9 -10.00 -6.93 16.59
CA ALA A 9 -11.23 -6.61 15.86
C ALA A 9 -11.30 -7.39 14.52
N LEU A 10 -10.20 -7.43 13.77
CA LEU A 10 -10.14 -8.19 12.51
C LEU A 10 -10.43 -9.67 12.73
N ARG A 11 -9.82 -10.29 13.74
CA ARG A 11 -10.04 -11.71 14.06
C ARG A 11 -11.49 -12.01 14.44
N SER A 12 -12.14 -11.13 15.23
CA SER A 12 -13.57 -11.28 15.56
C SER A 12 -14.45 -11.22 14.31
N ILE A 13 -14.21 -10.21 13.46
CA ILE A 13 -14.96 -10.01 12.21
C ILE A 13 -14.84 -11.24 11.29
N GLU A 14 -13.60 -11.74 11.11
CA GLU A 14 -13.35 -12.90 10.26
C GLU A 14 -13.87 -14.20 10.85
N GLY A 15 -13.71 -14.40 12.18
CA GLY A 15 -14.23 -15.59 12.86
C GLY A 15 -15.75 -15.71 12.84
N GLU A 16 -16.46 -14.57 12.82
CA GLU A 16 -17.91 -14.50 12.74
C GLU A 16 -18.42 -14.33 11.29
N ALA A 17 -17.52 -14.24 10.31
CA ALA A 17 -17.81 -14.05 8.88
C ALA A 17 -18.83 -12.91 8.61
N ARG A 18 -18.67 -11.78 9.29
CA ARG A 18 -19.56 -10.62 9.23
C ARG A 18 -18.86 -9.34 8.79
N GLN A 19 -19.63 -8.31 8.52
CA GLN A 19 -19.09 -6.97 8.29
C GLN A 19 -18.67 -6.32 9.62
N ALA A 20 -17.69 -5.41 9.52
CA ALA A 20 -17.22 -4.61 10.64
C ALA A 20 -18.28 -3.59 11.10
N SER A 21 -18.54 -3.53 12.39
CA SER A 21 -19.32 -2.47 13.02
C SER A 21 -18.60 -1.11 12.92
N ALA A 22 -19.32 -0.02 13.20
CA ALA A 22 -18.73 1.32 13.17
C ALA A 22 -17.55 1.50 14.16
N SER A 23 -17.59 0.84 15.33
CA SER A 23 -16.51 0.87 16.32
C SER A 23 -15.30 0.07 15.83
N GLU A 24 -15.52 -1.09 15.24
CA GLU A 24 -14.45 -1.92 14.68
C GLU A 24 -13.80 -1.26 13.46
N ARG A 25 -14.57 -0.65 12.57
CA ARG A 25 -14.02 0.14 11.46
C ARG A 25 -13.08 1.23 11.96
N ARG A 26 -13.46 1.95 13.05
CA ARG A 26 -12.57 2.94 13.67
C ARG A 26 -11.30 2.31 14.26
N ALA A 27 -11.39 1.11 14.83
CA ALA A 27 -10.24 0.39 15.34
C ALA A 27 -9.32 -0.06 14.20
N LEU A 28 -9.87 -0.62 13.12
CA LEU A 28 -9.14 -1.05 11.93
C LEU A 28 -8.40 0.12 11.26
N LEU A 29 -9.03 1.29 11.14
CA LEU A 29 -8.43 2.49 10.55
C LEU A 29 -7.26 3.06 11.38
N ARG A 30 -7.12 2.65 12.64
CA ARG A 30 -5.97 3.01 13.51
C ARG A 30 -4.79 2.06 13.39
N TYR A 31 -4.89 1.04 12.58
CA TYR A 31 -3.74 0.19 12.31
C TYR A 31 -2.70 0.95 11.51
N THR A 32 -1.50 1.02 12.03
CA THR A 32 -0.37 1.75 11.43
C THR A 32 0.79 0.84 11.05
N GLY A 33 0.58 -0.49 11.08
CA GLY A 33 1.65 -1.44 10.81
C GLY A 33 2.78 -1.37 11.84
N TRP A 34 3.94 -1.83 11.45
CA TRP A 34 5.07 -2.01 12.34
C TRP A 34 6.29 -1.14 11.97
N GLY A 35 6.10 -0.21 11.06
CA GLY A 35 7.15 0.71 10.61
C GLY A 35 7.80 1.45 11.77
N GLY A 36 9.13 1.40 11.82
CA GLY A 36 9.90 2.06 12.88
C GLY A 36 9.85 1.40 14.28
N ILE A 37 9.21 0.21 14.42
CA ILE A 37 9.10 -0.49 15.70
C ILE A 37 9.64 -1.93 15.63
N PRO A 38 10.90 -2.14 15.21
CA PRO A 38 11.48 -3.49 15.07
C PRO A 38 11.54 -4.24 16.39
N ALA A 39 11.58 -3.53 17.52
CA ALA A 39 11.56 -4.13 18.85
C ALA A 39 10.30 -4.96 19.11
N SER A 40 9.20 -4.73 18.38
CA SER A 40 7.96 -5.53 18.49
C SER A 40 8.13 -7.00 18.08
N PHE A 41 9.22 -7.34 17.39
CA PHE A 41 9.52 -8.70 16.92
C PHE A 41 10.79 -9.28 17.56
N ASN A 42 11.32 -8.66 18.62
CA ASN A 42 12.51 -9.09 19.31
C ASN A 42 12.16 -9.67 20.68
N ASP A 43 11.87 -10.96 20.72
CA ASP A 43 11.55 -11.73 21.93
C ASP A 43 12.78 -12.15 22.76
N GLU A 44 13.99 -11.89 22.25
CA GLU A 44 15.27 -12.13 22.92
C GLU A 44 16.02 -10.83 23.28
N GLY A 45 15.32 -9.70 23.24
CA GLY A 45 15.88 -8.37 23.49
C GLY A 45 16.30 -8.13 24.94
N ARG A 46 17.04 -7.04 25.17
CA ARG A 46 17.52 -6.65 26.52
C ARG A 46 16.45 -5.92 27.34
N ASP A 47 15.43 -5.37 26.72
CA ASP A 47 14.34 -4.64 27.40
C ASP A 47 13.18 -5.60 27.70
N PRO A 48 12.95 -5.92 29.01
CA PRO A 48 11.89 -6.87 29.39
C PRO A 48 10.50 -6.46 28.90
N ALA A 49 10.21 -5.15 28.83
CA ALA A 49 8.92 -4.65 28.38
C ALA A 49 8.68 -4.93 26.88
N TRP A 50 9.72 -4.87 26.06
CA TRP A 50 9.62 -5.22 24.65
C TRP A 50 9.59 -6.73 24.43
N VAL A 51 10.33 -7.50 25.22
CA VAL A 51 10.28 -8.98 25.19
C VAL A 51 8.86 -9.46 25.50
N GLU A 52 8.23 -8.93 26.54
CA GLU A 52 6.84 -9.26 26.87
C GLU A 52 5.87 -8.93 25.73
N ARG A 53 6.00 -7.73 25.14
CA ARG A 53 5.16 -7.30 24.01
C ARG A 53 5.36 -8.15 22.78
N ALA A 54 6.59 -8.48 22.43
CA ALA A 54 6.92 -9.38 21.33
C ALA A 54 6.33 -10.78 21.54
N GLY A 55 6.46 -11.33 22.76
CA GLY A 55 5.85 -12.61 23.12
C GLY A 55 4.32 -12.61 22.99
N ARG A 56 3.66 -11.53 23.45
CA ARG A 56 2.20 -11.37 23.27
C ARG A 56 1.81 -11.27 21.78
N LEU A 57 2.59 -10.55 20.98
CA LEU A 57 2.35 -10.42 19.55
C LEU A 57 2.48 -11.78 18.85
N ARG A 58 3.50 -12.55 19.21
CA ARG A 58 3.72 -13.91 18.68
C ARG A 58 2.58 -14.87 19.00
N GLN A 59 1.97 -14.75 20.18
CA GLN A 59 0.78 -15.54 20.55
C GLN A 59 -0.49 -15.07 19.85
N LEU A 60 -0.56 -13.79 19.52
CA LEU A 60 -1.71 -13.20 18.84
C LEU A 60 -1.76 -13.54 17.34
N LEU A 61 -0.62 -13.60 16.67
CA LEU A 61 -0.51 -13.80 15.23
C LEU A 61 -0.30 -15.28 14.87
N SER A 62 -0.79 -15.70 13.70
CA SER A 62 -0.33 -16.93 13.07
C SER A 62 1.15 -16.78 12.66
N ALA A 63 1.84 -17.88 12.41
CA ALA A 63 3.22 -17.84 11.93
C ALA A 63 3.35 -16.97 10.66
N ASP A 64 2.49 -17.20 9.68
CA ASP A 64 2.48 -16.44 8.42
C ASP A 64 2.22 -14.94 8.63
N ASP A 65 1.25 -14.59 9.51
CA ASP A 65 0.94 -13.19 9.80
C ASP A 65 2.08 -12.51 10.57
N HIS A 66 2.75 -13.25 11.46
CA HIS A 66 3.91 -12.75 12.19
C HIS A 66 5.09 -12.48 11.26
N ASP A 67 5.37 -13.40 10.34
CA ASP A 67 6.46 -13.25 9.36
C ASP A 67 6.17 -12.11 8.39
N SER A 68 4.93 -11.99 7.89
CA SER A 68 4.48 -10.87 7.06
C SER A 68 4.64 -9.53 7.77
N ALA A 69 4.16 -9.44 9.01
CA ALA A 69 4.25 -8.23 9.83
C ALA A 69 5.72 -7.85 10.11
N ARG A 70 6.58 -8.83 10.40
CA ARG A 70 8.02 -8.63 10.61
C ARG A 70 8.71 -8.11 9.35
N ALA A 71 8.38 -8.66 8.19
CA ALA A 71 8.93 -8.22 6.90
C ALA A 71 8.52 -6.77 6.57
N SER A 72 7.36 -6.30 7.05
CA SER A 72 6.84 -4.96 6.79
C SER A 72 7.49 -3.85 7.61
N VAL A 73 8.29 -4.16 8.63
CA VAL A 73 8.89 -3.19 9.58
C VAL A 73 9.65 -2.05 8.88
N ASN A 74 10.31 -2.34 7.77
CA ASN A 74 11.12 -1.34 7.06
C ASN A 74 10.31 -0.52 6.03
N ASN A 75 9.07 -0.94 5.73
CA ASN A 75 8.31 -0.42 4.58
C ASN A 75 6.93 0.13 4.95
N SER A 76 6.49 -0.04 6.19
CA SER A 76 5.16 0.43 6.64
C SER A 76 5.22 1.90 7.03
N HIS A 77 5.03 2.79 6.06
CA HIS A 77 4.92 4.23 6.27
C HIS A 77 3.54 4.71 5.85
N TYR A 78 2.77 5.21 6.81
CA TYR A 78 1.44 5.72 6.54
C TYR A 78 1.47 7.22 6.24
N THR A 79 0.73 7.62 5.22
CA THR A 79 0.64 9.02 4.78
C THR A 79 -0.37 9.76 5.65
N ASP A 80 0.00 10.96 6.09
CA ASP A 80 -0.91 11.84 6.82
C ASP A 80 -2.14 12.17 5.95
N PRO A 81 -3.37 12.06 6.48
CA PRO A 81 -4.60 12.38 5.75
C PRO A 81 -4.59 13.77 5.10
N ILE A 82 -3.91 14.75 5.71
CA ILE A 82 -3.81 16.11 5.14
C ILE A 82 -3.08 16.08 3.79
N VAL A 83 -2.00 15.30 3.68
CA VAL A 83 -1.25 15.12 2.43
C VAL A 83 -2.12 14.44 1.39
N ILE A 84 -2.86 13.40 1.80
CA ILE A 84 -3.76 12.67 0.89
C ILE A 84 -4.85 13.59 0.36
N HIS A 85 -5.44 14.45 1.18
CA HIS A 85 -6.43 15.44 0.73
C HIS A 85 -5.84 16.42 -0.30
N TRP A 86 -4.61 16.89 -0.09
CA TRP A 86 -3.91 17.72 -1.07
C TRP A 86 -3.67 17.00 -2.39
N ILE A 87 -3.31 15.73 -2.35
CA ILE A 87 -3.15 14.89 -3.56
C ILE A 87 -4.47 14.79 -4.32
N TRP A 88 -5.57 14.47 -3.65
CA TRP A 88 -6.89 14.41 -4.31
C TRP A 88 -7.31 15.76 -4.88
N ALA A 89 -7.01 16.87 -4.19
CA ALA A 89 -7.28 18.22 -4.71
C ALA A 89 -6.44 18.53 -5.95
N ALA A 90 -5.18 18.14 -5.98
CA ALA A 90 -4.30 18.30 -7.13
C ALA A 90 -4.79 17.46 -8.33
N LEU A 91 -5.16 16.20 -8.13
CA LEU A 91 -5.70 15.33 -9.17
C LEU A 91 -6.97 15.90 -9.80
N ARG A 92 -7.86 16.49 -8.99
CA ARG A 92 -9.04 17.22 -9.50
C ARG A 92 -8.66 18.42 -10.38
N ARG A 93 -7.65 19.19 -9.97
CA ARG A 93 -7.16 20.34 -10.76
C ARG A 93 -6.54 19.90 -12.08
N LEU A 94 -5.95 18.71 -12.14
CA LEU A 94 -5.45 18.08 -13.37
C LEU A 94 -6.59 17.47 -14.22
N GLY A 95 -7.84 17.57 -13.78
CA GLY A 95 -9.02 17.14 -14.55
C GLY A 95 -9.48 15.72 -14.26
N PHE A 96 -8.91 15.02 -13.26
CA PHE A 96 -9.35 13.66 -12.91
C PHE A 96 -10.76 13.69 -12.28
N GLN A 97 -11.70 12.96 -12.88
CA GLN A 97 -13.10 12.91 -12.45
C GLN A 97 -13.59 11.51 -12.06
N GLY A 98 -12.75 10.51 -12.14
CA GLY A 98 -13.05 9.09 -11.90
C GLY A 98 -12.56 8.20 -13.03
N GLY A 99 -12.72 6.90 -12.89
CA GLY A 99 -12.25 5.88 -13.83
C GLY A 99 -11.69 4.64 -13.13
N ASN A 100 -10.83 3.90 -13.80
CA ASN A 100 -10.14 2.76 -13.22
C ASN A 100 -8.94 3.26 -12.39
N ILE A 101 -8.95 3.01 -11.11
CA ILE A 101 -7.91 3.44 -10.16
C ILE A 101 -7.14 2.22 -9.67
N LEU A 102 -5.81 2.32 -9.64
CA LEU A 102 -4.93 1.34 -9.01
C LEU A 102 -4.18 1.97 -7.84
N GLU A 103 -4.24 1.32 -6.70
CA GLU A 103 -3.36 1.59 -5.54
C GLU A 103 -2.46 0.38 -5.30
N PRO A 104 -1.20 0.37 -5.77
CA PRO A 104 -0.36 -0.83 -5.76
C PRO A 104 0.38 -1.12 -4.45
N SER A 105 0.24 -0.26 -3.44
CA SER A 105 0.75 -0.45 -2.07
C SER A 105 -0.21 0.24 -1.09
N ALA A 106 -1.38 -0.40 -0.89
CA ALA A 106 -2.55 0.30 -0.35
C ALA A 106 -2.56 0.41 1.18
N GLY A 107 -1.75 -0.38 1.89
CA GLY A 107 -1.84 -0.45 3.34
C GLY A 107 -3.25 -0.82 3.80
N VAL A 108 -3.80 -0.04 4.71
CA VAL A 108 -5.19 -0.19 5.14
C VAL A 108 -6.18 0.68 4.35
N GLY A 109 -5.73 1.33 3.26
CA GLY A 109 -6.59 2.10 2.34
C GLY A 109 -6.83 3.55 2.76
N HIS A 110 -5.83 4.24 3.26
CA HIS A 110 -5.97 5.66 3.63
C HIS A 110 -6.28 6.54 2.43
N PHE A 111 -5.68 6.28 1.25
CA PHE A 111 -6.03 7.00 0.02
C PHE A 111 -7.48 6.78 -0.39
N LEU A 112 -7.99 5.55 -0.24
CA LEU A 112 -9.39 5.22 -0.53
C LEU A 112 -10.33 5.91 0.47
N GLY A 113 -9.97 5.91 1.76
CA GLY A 113 -10.78 6.55 2.81
C GLY A 113 -10.91 8.06 2.66
N CYS A 114 -9.91 8.72 2.06
CA CYS A 114 -9.90 10.15 1.77
C CYS A 114 -10.36 10.50 0.35
N MET A 115 -10.75 9.52 -0.47
CA MET A 115 -11.23 9.75 -1.83
C MET A 115 -12.51 10.57 -1.80
N PRO A 116 -12.62 11.65 -2.62
CA PRO A 116 -13.85 12.41 -2.75
C PRO A 116 -15.01 11.52 -3.23
N ALA A 117 -16.19 11.69 -2.62
CA ALA A 117 -17.34 10.83 -2.85
C ALA A 117 -17.82 10.81 -4.33
N ASP A 118 -17.73 11.93 -5.01
CA ASP A 118 -18.08 12.04 -6.43
C ASP A 118 -17.09 11.29 -7.35
N ILE A 119 -15.81 11.26 -6.99
CA ILE A 119 -14.79 10.43 -7.67
C ILE A 119 -15.04 8.95 -7.37
N ALA A 120 -15.27 8.60 -6.10
CA ALA A 120 -15.54 7.22 -5.69
C ALA A 120 -16.73 6.61 -6.44
N GLN A 121 -17.82 7.36 -6.60
CA GLN A 121 -19.03 6.91 -7.32
C GLN A 121 -18.80 6.64 -8.81
N ARG A 122 -17.76 7.23 -9.40
CA ARG A 122 -17.42 7.11 -10.83
C ARG A 122 -16.21 6.21 -11.08
N SER A 123 -15.71 5.55 -10.04
CA SER A 123 -14.45 4.80 -10.11
C SER A 123 -14.63 3.32 -9.82
N ARG A 124 -13.78 2.53 -10.46
CA ARG A 124 -13.51 1.15 -10.09
C ARG A 124 -12.10 1.09 -9.52
N VAL A 125 -11.97 0.55 -8.33
CA VAL A 125 -10.69 0.57 -7.62
C VAL A 125 -10.15 -0.84 -7.48
N THR A 126 -8.90 -1.03 -7.89
CA THR A 126 -8.07 -2.18 -7.55
C THR A 126 -7.03 -1.73 -6.52
N ALA A 127 -6.96 -2.41 -5.41
CA ALA A 127 -6.01 -2.12 -4.33
C ALA A 127 -5.19 -3.37 -4.01
N ILE A 128 -3.86 -3.23 -4.07
CA ILE A 128 -2.91 -4.33 -3.84
C ILE A 128 -2.15 -4.04 -2.57
N GLU A 129 -2.03 -5.03 -1.69
CA GLU A 129 -1.28 -4.91 -0.45
C GLU A 129 -0.51 -6.18 -0.15
N LEU A 130 0.80 -6.03 0.08
CA LEU A 130 1.71 -7.14 0.33
C LEU A 130 1.55 -7.70 1.74
N ASP A 131 1.44 -6.82 2.76
CA ASP A 131 1.26 -7.24 4.14
C ASP A 131 -0.12 -7.86 4.36
N ARG A 132 -0.13 -9.11 4.83
CA ARG A 132 -1.36 -9.92 4.99
C ARG A 132 -2.36 -9.28 5.95
N ILE A 133 -1.89 -8.69 7.04
CA ILE A 133 -2.76 -8.07 8.04
C ILE A 133 -3.37 -6.80 7.48
N SER A 134 -2.56 -5.91 6.90
CA SER A 134 -3.03 -4.69 6.25
C SER A 134 -4.02 -5.00 5.13
N GLY A 135 -3.73 -5.99 4.29
CA GLY A 135 -4.60 -6.39 3.17
C GLY A 135 -5.95 -6.97 3.64
N ARG A 136 -5.98 -7.73 4.74
CA ARG A 136 -7.23 -8.24 5.34
C ARG A 136 -8.04 -7.11 5.97
N ILE A 137 -7.38 -6.15 6.65
CA ILE A 137 -8.01 -4.92 7.14
C ILE A 137 -8.62 -4.13 5.98
N LEU A 138 -7.84 -3.89 4.92
CA LEU A 138 -8.29 -3.22 3.70
C LEU A 138 -9.54 -3.88 3.11
N ARG A 139 -9.53 -5.21 3.00
CA ARG A 139 -10.68 -5.98 2.50
C ARG A 139 -11.90 -5.85 3.41
N SER A 140 -11.71 -5.88 4.74
CA SER A 140 -12.79 -5.69 5.70
C SER A 140 -13.41 -4.29 5.65
N LEU A 141 -12.59 -3.27 5.35
CA LEU A 141 -13.04 -1.87 5.28
C LEU A 141 -13.75 -1.54 3.96
N TYR A 142 -13.23 -2.03 2.82
CA TYR A 142 -13.63 -1.55 1.49
C TYR A 142 -14.13 -2.62 0.53
N GLY A 143 -13.92 -3.91 0.83
CA GLY A 143 -14.37 -4.99 -0.07
C GLY A 143 -15.88 -4.96 -0.33
N ALA A 144 -16.68 -4.71 0.69
CA ALA A 144 -18.14 -4.57 0.56
C ALA A 144 -18.55 -3.30 -0.23
N CYS A 145 -17.63 -2.34 -0.41
CA CYS A 145 -17.86 -1.14 -1.23
C CYS A 145 -17.47 -1.35 -2.70
N GLY A 146 -17.13 -2.57 -3.10
CA GLY A 146 -16.78 -2.91 -4.49
C GLY A 146 -15.31 -2.69 -4.86
N VAL A 147 -14.41 -2.47 -3.89
CA VAL A 147 -12.98 -2.43 -4.13
C VAL A 147 -12.43 -3.84 -4.37
N ASP A 148 -11.72 -4.05 -5.48
CA ASP A 148 -10.99 -5.29 -5.77
C ASP A 148 -9.70 -5.31 -4.95
N VAL A 149 -9.74 -5.97 -3.79
CA VAL A 149 -8.60 -6.06 -2.88
C VAL A 149 -7.81 -7.34 -3.14
N ARG A 150 -6.55 -7.16 -3.54
CA ARG A 150 -5.60 -8.24 -3.81
C ARG A 150 -4.49 -8.24 -2.76
N ILE A 151 -4.38 -9.34 -2.02
CA ILE A 151 -3.33 -9.52 -1.02
C ILE A 151 -2.16 -10.24 -1.66
N GLY A 152 -1.03 -9.56 -1.80
CA GLY A 152 0.17 -10.04 -2.46
C GLY A 152 0.99 -8.90 -3.02
N GLY A 153 2.10 -9.23 -3.66
CA GLY A 153 3.00 -8.23 -4.26
C GLY A 153 2.49 -7.69 -5.59
N PHE A 154 2.79 -6.43 -5.86
CA PHE A 154 2.46 -5.79 -7.14
C PHE A 154 3.16 -6.48 -8.33
N GLU A 155 4.34 -7.07 -8.08
CA GLU A 155 5.10 -7.86 -9.07
C GLU A 155 4.36 -9.14 -9.48
N ALA A 156 3.62 -9.74 -8.56
CA ALA A 156 2.86 -10.97 -8.80
C ALA A 156 1.47 -10.71 -9.37
N ALA A 157 0.99 -9.47 -9.32
CA ALA A 157 -0.36 -9.13 -9.75
C ALA A 157 -0.51 -9.21 -11.29
N THR A 158 -1.50 -9.98 -11.73
CA THR A 158 -1.92 -10.01 -13.13
C THR A 158 -2.81 -8.80 -13.42
N LEU A 159 -2.29 -7.84 -14.17
CA LEU A 159 -2.94 -6.60 -14.54
C LEU A 159 -2.80 -6.40 -16.05
N ALA A 160 -3.88 -5.95 -16.69
CA ALA A 160 -3.83 -5.61 -18.12
C ALA A 160 -3.07 -4.30 -18.33
N GLU A 161 -2.24 -4.26 -19.36
CA GLU A 161 -1.52 -3.04 -19.77
C GLU A 161 -2.52 -1.97 -20.25
N GLY A 162 -2.20 -0.70 -20.06
CA GLY A 162 -2.99 0.40 -20.58
C GLY A 162 -4.42 0.50 -20.02
N THR A 163 -4.67 0.03 -18.80
CA THR A 163 -6.04 -0.10 -18.27
C THR A 163 -6.44 1.00 -17.30
N TYR A 164 -5.51 1.52 -16.53
CA TYR A 164 -5.82 2.42 -15.42
C TYR A 164 -5.78 3.88 -15.82
N ASP A 165 -6.78 4.64 -15.36
CA ASP A 165 -6.89 6.09 -15.55
C ASP A 165 -6.02 6.85 -14.53
N LEU A 166 -5.89 6.28 -13.33
CA LEU A 166 -5.10 6.83 -12.24
C LEU A 166 -4.38 5.70 -11.49
N ILE A 167 -3.10 5.91 -11.22
CA ILE A 167 -2.34 5.07 -10.31
C ILE A 167 -1.78 5.98 -9.22
N LEU A 168 -2.16 5.73 -7.96
CA LEU A 168 -1.70 6.54 -6.84
C LEU A 168 -1.30 5.66 -5.68
N SER A 169 -0.23 6.03 -4.96
CA SER A 169 0.22 5.32 -3.76
C SER A 169 1.32 6.09 -3.03
N ASN A 170 1.53 5.75 -1.78
CA ASN A 170 2.82 5.90 -1.13
C ASN A 170 3.59 4.60 -1.37
N VAL A 171 4.50 4.60 -2.35
CA VAL A 171 5.22 3.38 -2.75
C VAL A 171 6.35 3.07 -1.78
N PRO A 172 6.71 1.78 -1.58
CA PRO A 172 7.88 1.44 -0.79
C PRO A 172 9.14 2.01 -1.43
N PHE A 173 10.09 2.44 -0.60
CA PHE A 173 11.36 2.98 -1.06
C PHE A 173 12.53 2.36 -0.31
N GLY A 174 13.64 2.17 -1.02
CA GLY A 174 14.84 1.52 -0.51
C GLY A 174 15.82 1.18 -1.63
N ARG A 175 17.02 0.71 -1.24
CA ARG A 175 18.08 0.30 -2.17
C ARG A 175 18.04 -1.20 -2.52
N TYR A 176 16.89 -1.81 -2.47
CA TYR A 176 16.67 -3.20 -2.87
C TYR A 176 15.76 -3.26 -4.09
N GLY A 177 15.89 -4.31 -4.86
CA GLY A 177 15.07 -4.54 -6.06
C GLY A 177 13.90 -5.48 -5.80
N VAL A 178 13.08 -5.62 -6.81
CA VAL A 178 11.95 -6.56 -6.85
C VAL A 178 12.34 -7.73 -7.77
N MET A 179 11.95 -8.95 -7.43
CA MET A 179 12.11 -10.09 -8.33
C MET A 179 11.04 -10.01 -9.43
N ASP A 180 11.43 -9.44 -10.57
CA ASP A 180 10.56 -9.27 -11.73
C ASP A 180 11.12 -10.00 -12.95
N ASN A 181 10.42 -11.05 -13.39
CA ASN A 181 10.82 -11.90 -14.51
C ASN A 181 10.29 -11.40 -15.87
N ARG A 182 9.62 -10.25 -15.93
CA ARG A 182 9.05 -9.72 -17.17
C ARG A 182 10.07 -9.16 -18.17
N ASN A 183 11.33 -9.05 -17.77
CA ASN A 183 12.42 -8.53 -18.58
C ASN A 183 12.15 -7.13 -19.17
N ARG A 184 11.65 -6.23 -18.33
CA ARG A 184 11.42 -4.81 -18.66
C ARG A 184 12.66 -3.96 -18.34
N PRO A 185 12.81 -2.75 -18.91
CA PRO A 185 13.95 -1.87 -18.63
C PRO A 185 14.18 -1.59 -17.14
N TYR A 186 13.09 -1.56 -16.36
CA TYR A 186 13.10 -1.29 -14.93
C TYR A 186 13.18 -2.56 -14.04
N SER A 187 13.23 -3.79 -14.60
CA SER A 187 13.16 -5.05 -13.81
C SER A 187 14.30 -5.23 -12.81
N ARG A 188 15.40 -4.50 -12.95
CA ARG A 188 16.55 -4.50 -12.04
C ARG A 188 16.70 -3.19 -11.25
N ALA A 189 15.75 -2.28 -11.36
CA ALA A 189 15.76 -1.01 -10.68
C ALA A 189 15.53 -1.17 -9.16
N SER A 190 15.85 -0.11 -8.39
CA SER A 190 15.46 -0.01 -6.99
C SER A 190 13.92 -0.06 -6.88
N ILE A 191 13.41 -0.51 -5.72
CA ILE A 191 11.98 -0.79 -5.56
C ILE A 191 11.09 0.39 -5.98
N HIS A 192 11.40 1.60 -5.57
CA HIS A 192 10.61 2.78 -5.94
C HIS A 192 10.62 3.06 -7.44
N ASN A 193 11.77 2.89 -8.11
CA ASN A 193 11.90 3.02 -9.56
C ASN A 193 11.14 1.91 -10.29
N TRP A 194 11.19 0.70 -9.77
CA TRP A 194 10.44 -0.43 -10.31
C TRP A 194 8.92 -0.16 -10.24
N PHE A 195 8.41 0.39 -9.12
CA PHE A 195 7.00 0.74 -9.00
C PHE A 195 6.56 1.76 -10.05
N VAL A 196 7.40 2.77 -10.34
CA VAL A 196 7.11 3.75 -11.39
C VAL A 196 7.06 3.08 -12.76
N GLY A 197 8.08 2.30 -13.13
CA GLY A 197 8.10 1.61 -14.43
C GLY A 197 6.89 0.68 -14.59
N ARG A 198 6.56 -0.10 -13.56
CA ARG A 198 5.41 -0.99 -13.60
C ARG A 198 4.08 -0.25 -13.68
N ALA A 199 3.97 0.90 -13.02
CA ALA A 199 2.79 1.76 -13.13
C ALA A 199 2.60 2.24 -14.57
N LEU A 200 3.66 2.68 -15.25
CA LEU A 200 3.58 3.12 -16.64
C LEU A 200 3.08 2.03 -17.60
N ASP A 201 3.49 0.76 -17.41
CA ASP A 201 2.98 -0.35 -18.22
C ASP A 201 1.45 -0.51 -18.14
N VAL A 202 0.86 -0.31 -16.97
CA VAL A 202 -0.57 -0.53 -16.76
C VAL A 202 -1.41 0.75 -16.87
N LEU A 203 -0.75 1.92 -16.94
CA LEU A 203 -1.39 3.20 -17.17
C LEU A 203 -1.86 3.33 -18.62
N ARG A 204 -3.07 3.80 -18.85
CA ARG A 204 -3.53 4.11 -20.21
C ARG A 204 -2.90 5.41 -20.73
N PRO A 205 -2.83 5.62 -22.04
CA PRO A 205 -2.46 6.93 -22.60
C PRO A 205 -3.36 8.03 -22.06
N GLY A 206 -2.73 9.12 -21.57
CA GLY A 206 -3.42 10.26 -20.94
C GLY A 206 -3.90 9.97 -19.50
N GLY A 207 -3.52 8.86 -18.91
CA GLY A 207 -3.74 8.58 -17.48
C GLY A 207 -2.74 9.34 -16.60
N LEU A 208 -2.95 9.28 -15.28
CA LEU A 208 -2.14 9.96 -14.27
C LEU A 208 -1.45 8.96 -13.34
N VAL A 209 -0.18 9.20 -13.03
CA VAL A 209 0.53 8.54 -11.92
C VAL A 209 0.81 9.58 -10.84
N CYS A 210 0.46 9.28 -9.61
CA CYS A 210 0.71 10.15 -8.46
C CYS A 210 1.29 9.33 -7.31
N PHE A 211 2.61 9.38 -7.13
CA PHE A 211 3.30 8.63 -6.09
C PHE A 211 3.96 9.53 -5.05
N ILE A 212 3.87 9.13 -3.81
CA ILE A 212 4.81 9.56 -2.77
C ILE A 212 5.98 8.60 -2.81
N THR A 213 7.17 9.12 -3.03
CA THR A 213 8.39 8.32 -3.17
C THR A 213 9.59 9.04 -2.59
N SER A 214 10.76 8.41 -2.63
CA SER A 214 12.03 9.01 -2.22
C SER A 214 12.53 10.03 -3.23
N THR A 215 13.23 11.07 -2.76
CA THR A 215 13.98 12.02 -3.61
C THR A 215 14.99 11.33 -4.52
N TYR A 216 15.48 10.15 -4.14
CA TYR A 216 16.40 9.36 -4.97
C TYR A 216 15.85 9.01 -6.35
N PHE A 217 14.53 9.02 -6.55
CA PHE A 217 13.93 8.82 -7.86
C PHE A 217 14.41 9.86 -8.90
N LEU A 218 14.53 11.13 -8.49
CA LEU A 218 14.98 12.22 -9.36
C LEU A 218 16.49 12.47 -9.31
N ASP A 219 17.13 12.18 -8.17
CA ASP A 219 18.53 12.55 -7.86
C ASP A 219 19.52 11.38 -8.02
N GLU A 220 19.07 10.20 -8.42
CA GLU A 220 19.94 9.03 -8.62
C GLU A 220 20.95 9.31 -9.75
N SER A 221 22.21 8.89 -9.54
CA SER A 221 23.29 9.07 -10.52
C SER A 221 23.04 8.31 -11.83
N ASP A 222 22.32 7.17 -11.77
CA ASP A 222 21.87 6.45 -12.96
C ASP A 222 20.69 7.17 -13.62
N ALA A 223 20.93 7.69 -14.81
CA ALA A 223 19.93 8.38 -15.61
C ALA A 223 18.94 7.45 -16.33
N GLY A 224 19.18 6.13 -16.33
CA GLY A 224 18.42 5.17 -17.13
C GLY A 224 16.93 5.19 -16.82
N MET A 225 16.56 5.18 -15.56
CA MET A 225 15.16 5.23 -15.17
C MET A 225 14.50 6.57 -15.50
N ARG A 226 15.19 7.70 -15.28
CA ARG A 226 14.66 9.02 -15.68
C ARG A 226 14.45 9.14 -17.17
N ALA A 227 15.41 8.64 -17.97
CA ALA A 227 15.28 8.60 -19.43
C ALA A 227 14.09 7.73 -19.88
N HIS A 228 13.90 6.57 -19.23
CA HIS A 228 12.75 5.71 -19.50
C HIS A 228 11.43 6.42 -19.18
N VAL A 229 11.31 7.02 -18.01
CA VAL A 229 10.08 7.77 -17.63
C VAL A 229 9.82 8.92 -18.59
N ALA A 230 10.86 9.71 -18.95
CA ALA A 230 10.71 10.83 -19.89
C ALA A 230 10.35 10.40 -21.32
N SER A 231 10.60 9.14 -21.69
CA SER A 231 10.14 8.59 -22.98
C SER A 231 8.67 8.13 -22.98
N GLU A 232 8.11 7.84 -21.80
CA GLU A 232 6.77 7.27 -21.64
C GLU A 232 5.75 8.26 -21.08
N ALA A 233 6.18 9.31 -20.36
CA ALA A 233 5.31 10.24 -19.67
C ALA A 233 5.89 11.65 -19.57
N ASP A 234 5.02 12.64 -19.46
CA ASP A 234 5.36 13.99 -19.02
C ASP A 234 5.46 14.05 -17.49
N LEU A 235 6.50 14.74 -16.96
CA LEU A 235 6.76 14.90 -15.52
C LEU A 235 6.35 16.30 -15.05
#